data_4bae1b5b85187ad6b4637e459585c740
#
_entry.id   4bae1b5b85187ad6b4637e459585c740
#
_cell.length_a   1.000
_cell.length_b   1.000
_cell.length_c   1.000
_cell.angle_alpha   90.00
_cell.angle_beta   90.00
_cell.angle_gamma   90.00
#
_symmetry.space_group_name_H-M   'P 1'
#
loop_
_entity.id
_entity.type
_entity.pdbx_description
1 polymer ?
#
loop_
_entity_poly.entity_id
_entity_poly.type
_entity_poly.pdbx_seq_one_letter_code
_entity_poly.pdbx_strand_id
1 'polypeptide(L)'
;MAKNIGIAAKKTVKPDKVVEKVLPEKPKVKPFDSRPNLSKLYLYVTIVDAGVGKSIIKLLESVGSSCQFVNVGTGTASEQVMKVLNITNNQKEIVFSFVRETHLPDVEKEINAFFLVNKKNRGIGFAIPLTTVMGVRVYKFLTQTI
;
A
#
# COMPACT_ATOMS: atom_id res chain seq x y z
N MET A 1 -74.81 43.02 -26.91
CA MET A 1 -73.45 43.51 -27.07
C MET A 1 -72.53 42.85 -26.08
N ALA A 2 -71.79 41.84 -26.43
CA ALA A 2 -70.82 41.19 -25.58
C ALA A 2 -69.51 41.10 -26.33
N LYS A 3 -68.45 41.72 -25.81
CA LYS A 3 -67.13 41.76 -26.35
C LYS A 3 -66.34 40.50 -25.98
N ASN A 4 -65.91 39.75 -26.98
CA ASN A 4 -64.98 38.65 -26.87
C ASN A 4 -63.58 39.18 -26.55
N ILE A 5 -62.98 38.73 -25.46
CA ILE A 5 -61.57 38.96 -25.13
C ILE A 5 -60.82 37.67 -25.41
N GLY A 6 -59.98 37.70 -26.46
CA GLY A 6 -59.11 36.58 -26.84
C GLY A 6 -58.02 36.33 -25.81
N ILE A 7 -57.90 35.11 -25.33
CA ILE A 7 -56.80 34.64 -24.46
C ILE A 7 -55.68 34.11 -25.36
N ALA A 8 -54.53 34.80 -25.30
CA ALA A 8 -53.31 34.42 -26.01
C ALA A 8 -52.72 33.13 -25.39
N ALA A 9 -52.47 32.14 -26.22
CA ALA A 9 -51.86 30.89 -25.85
C ALA A 9 -50.39 31.10 -25.46
N LYS A 10 -50.04 30.73 -24.20
CA LYS A 10 -48.65 30.62 -23.74
C LYS A 10 -47.94 29.47 -24.46
N LYS A 11 -46.86 29.77 -25.20
CA LYS A 11 -45.94 28.80 -25.71
C LYS A 11 -45.17 28.13 -24.55
N THR A 12 -45.42 26.87 -24.30
CA THR A 12 -44.61 26.03 -23.41
C THR A 12 -43.24 25.81 -24.06
N VAL A 13 -42.21 26.37 -23.42
CA VAL A 13 -40.79 26.07 -23.72
C VAL A 13 -40.44 24.72 -23.11
N LYS A 14 -40.05 23.77 -23.93
CA LYS A 14 -39.55 22.45 -23.47
C LYS A 14 -38.17 22.62 -22.82
N PRO A 15 -37.93 22.15 -21.58
CA PRO A 15 -36.63 22.23 -20.94
C PRO A 15 -35.89 20.90 -21.10
N ASP A 16 -35.39 20.55 -22.27
CA ASP A 16 -34.60 19.33 -22.40
C ASP A 16 -33.65 19.38 -23.59
N LYS A 17 -32.62 20.22 -23.54
CA LYS A 17 -31.48 20.08 -24.48
C LYS A 17 -30.16 20.76 -24.04
N VAL A 18 -29.98 21.13 -22.78
CA VAL A 18 -28.78 21.92 -22.40
C VAL A 18 -27.82 21.19 -21.46
N VAL A 19 -28.17 20.02 -20.93
CA VAL A 19 -27.33 19.38 -19.88
C VAL A 19 -26.42 18.24 -20.37
N GLU A 20 -26.50 17.84 -21.66
CA GLU A 20 -25.80 16.64 -22.13
C GLU A 20 -24.40 16.90 -22.75
N LYS A 21 -23.86 18.09 -22.64
CA LYS A 21 -22.63 18.44 -23.37
C LYS A 21 -21.41 18.85 -22.54
N VAL A 22 -21.35 18.58 -21.27
CA VAL A 22 -20.18 18.99 -20.44
C VAL A 22 -19.76 17.92 -19.42
N LEU A 23 -19.87 16.65 -19.72
CA LEU A 23 -19.08 15.66 -18.99
C LEU A 23 -17.87 15.31 -19.87
N PRO A 24 -16.63 15.70 -19.46
CA PRO A 24 -15.46 15.25 -20.19
C PRO A 24 -15.43 13.71 -20.11
N GLU A 25 -15.27 13.08 -21.29
CA GLU A 25 -15.05 11.62 -21.34
C GLU A 25 -13.96 11.28 -20.34
N LYS A 26 -14.29 10.41 -19.37
CA LYS A 26 -13.31 9.90 -18.43
C LYS A 26 -12.16 9.30 -19.23
N PRO A 27 -10.93 9.76 -19.05
CA PRO A 27 -9.80 9.21 -19.79
C PRO A 27 -9.81 7.69 -19.58
N LYS A 28 -9.78 6.92 -20.67
CA LYS A 28 -9.68 5.45 -20.64
C LYS A 28 -8.34 5.08 -20.03
N VAL A 29 -8.31 5.02 -18.71
CA VAL A 29 -7.11 4.66 -17.95
C VAL A 29 -6.87 3.17 -18.16
N LYS A 30 -5.77 2.81 -18.82
CA LYS A 30 -5.37 1.41 -18.95
C LYS A 30 -5.18 0.80 -17.56
N PRO A 31 -5.60 -0.45 -17.31
CA PRO A 31 -5.34 -1.14 -16.06
C PRO A 31 -3.85 -1.09 -15.68
N PHE A 32 -3.55 -1.11 -14.40
CA PHE A 32 -2.17 -1.05 -13.89
C PHE A 32 -1.27 -2.11 -14.56
N ASP A 33 -1.74 -3.35 -14.66
CA ASP A 33 -1.02 -4.48 -15.23
C ASP A 33 -0.70 -4.36 -16.73
N SER A 34 -1.37 -3.45 -17.45
CA SER A 34 -1.15 -3.21 -18.87
C SER A 34 -0.17 -2.06 -19.17
N ARG A 35 0.43 -1.46 -18.14
CA ARG A 35 1.40 -0.36 -18.30
C ARG A 35 2.82 -0.94 -18.27
N PRO A 36 3.59 -0.87 -19.38
CA PRO A 36 4.87 -1.56 -19.51
C PRO A 36 5.97 -1.07 -18.55
N ASN A 37 5.79 0.10 -17.91
CA ASN A 37 6.84 0.74 -17.09
C ASN A 37 6.49 0.81 -15.59
N LEU A 38 5.48 0.08 -15.13
CA LEU A 38 5.11 0.08 -13.72
C LEU A 38 5.57 -1.22 -13.06
N SER A 39 6.47 -1.11 -12.09
CA SER A 39 6.85 -2.22 -11.23
C SER A 39 5.76 -2.48 -10.21
N LYS A 40 5.44 -3.74 -9.97
CA LYS A 40 4.59 -4.13 -8.85
C LYS A 40 5.28 -3.81 -7.54
N LEU A 41 4.49 -3.38 -6.56
CA LEU A 41 4.96 -3.09 -5.21
C LEU A 41 4.44 -4.14 -4.25
N TYR A 42 5.27 -4.45 -3.28
CA TYR A 42 4.95 -5.31 -2.15
C TYR A 42 5.12 -4.54 -0.85
N LEU A 43 4.25 -4.78 0.09
CA LEU A 43 4.47 -4.43 1.49
C LEU A 43 5.20 -5.61 2.15
N TYR A 44 6.48 -5.44 2.41
CA TYR A 44 7.27 -6.43 3.14
C TYR A 44 7.16 -6.15 4.64
N VAL A 45 6.71 -7.13 5.39
CA VAL A 45 6.51 -7.04 6.84
C VAL A 45 7.49 -7.97 7.53
N THR A 46 8.27 -7.41 8.44
CA THR A 46 9.20 -8.21 9.27
C THR A 46 8.85 -8.00 10.73
N ILE A 47 8.60 -9.07 11.46
CA ILE A 47 8.33 -9.06 12.90
C ILE A 47 9.52 -9.69 13.60
N VAL A 48 10.17 -8.93 14.48
CA VAL A 48 11.39 -9.31 15.18
C VAL A 48 11.30 -8.99 16.68
N ASP A 49 12.24 -9.49 17.46
CA ASP A 49 12.36 -9.11 18.86
C ASP A 49 12.72 -7.63 19.01
N ALA A 50 12.30 -7.02 20.11
CA ALA A 50 12.59 -5.63 20.40
C ALA A 50 14.10 -5.34 20.38
N GLY A 51 14.47 -4.23 19.72
CA GLY A 51 15.86 -3.79 19.54
C GLY A 51 16.51 -4.30 18.24
N VAL A 52 15.87 -5.19 17.49
CA VAL A 52 16.41 -5.75 16.24
C VAL A 52 15.98 -4.96 15.00
N GLY A 53 14.90 -4.22 15.09
CA GLY A 53 14.30 -3.50 13.95
C GLY A 53 15.26 -2.57 13.21
N LYS A 54 16.16 -1.88 13.93
CA LYS A 54 17.18 -1.04 13.30
C LYS A 54 18.13 -1.81 12.38
N SER A 55 18.46 -3.06 12.73
CA SER A 55 19.31 -3.92 11.90
C SER A 55 18.56 -4.35 10.64
N ILE A 56 17.28 -4.67 10.78
CA ILE A 56 16.39 -5.00 9.65
C ILE A 56 16.26 -3.79 8.70
N ILE A 57 16.08 -2.57 9.22
CA ILE A 57 16.01 -1.35 8.39
C ILE A 57 17.27 -1.20 7.55
N LYS A 58 18.45 -1.25 8.17
CA LYS A 58 19.74 -1.11 7.46
C LYS A 58 19.89 -2.17 6.36
N LEU A 59 19.45 -3.39 6.63
CA LEU A 59 19.49 -4.47 5.67
C LEU A 59 18.53 -4.19 4.50
N LEU A 60 17.29 -3.76 4.77
CA LEU A 60 16.31 -3.42 3.74
C LEU A 60 16.76 -2.22 2.88
N GLU A 61 17.41 -1.23 3.49
CA GLU A 61 18.02 -0.09 2.78
C GLU A 61 19.11 -0.57 1.81
N SER A 62 19.96 -1.51 2.24
CA SER A 62 21.06 -2.03 1.40
C SER A 62 20.58 -2.78 0.16
N VAL A 63 19.37 -3.33 0.18
CA VAL A 63 18.74 -4.03 -0.97
C VAL A 63 17.76 -3.15 -1.75
N GLY A 64 17.80 -1.82 -1.53
CA GLY A 64 17.07 -0.85 -2.35
C GLY A 64 15.62 -0.61 -1.92
N SER A 65 15.26 -0.89 -0.68
CA SER A 65 14.00 -0.45 -0.12
C SER A 65 14.11 0.98 0.40
N SER A 66 13.15 1.84 0.05
CA SER A 66 13.23 3.29 0.26
C SER A 66 12.39 3.85 1.39
N CYS A 67 11.44 3.10 1.88
CA CYS A 67 10.49 3.62 2.85
C CYS A 67 10.16 2.53 3.86
N GLN A 68 10.52 2.78 5.11
CA GLN A 68 10.29 1.87 6.21
C GLN A 68 9.56 2.55 7.36
N PHE A 69 8.71 1.79 8.03
CA PHE A 69 8.04 2.19 9.27
C PHE A 69 8.28 1.13 10.34
N VAL A 70 8.54 1.55 11.55
CA VAL A 70 8.69 0.65 12.69
C VAL A 70 7.59 0.92 13.69
N ASN A 71 6.88 -0.14 14.05
CA ASN A 71 5.91 -0.14 15.12
C ASN A 71 6.35 -1.11 16.23
N VAL A 72 6.08 -0.75 17.47
CA VAL A 72 6.28 -1.62 18.61
C VAL A 72 4.97 -2.29 18.95
N GLY A 73 5.02 -3.60 19.13
CA GLY A 73 3.86 -4.41 19.49
C GLY A 73 4.17 -5.34 20.66
N THR A 74 3.12 -5.85 21.28
CA THR A 74 3.25 -6.84 22.34
C THR A 74 2.65 -8.17 21.87
N GLY A 75 3.44 -9.25 21.98
CA GLY A 75 2.95 -10.60 21.69
C GLY A 75 1.92 -11.04 22.73
N THR A 76 0.87 -11.72 22.27
CA THR A 76 -0.24 -12.21 23.11
C THR A 76 -0.07 -13.69 23.53
N ALA A 77 1.11 -14.27 23.31
CA ALA A 77 1.38 -15.64 23.69
C ALA A 77 1.25 -15.82 25.22
N SER A 78 0.60 -16.91 25.66
CA SER A 78 0.49 -17.22 27.07
C SER A 78 1.88 -17.49 27.67
N GLU A 79 2.02 -17.32 29.00
CA GLU A 79 3.29 -17.60 29.70
C GLU A 79 3.79 -19.03 29.48
N GLN A 80 2.89 -19.99 29.35
CA GLN A 80 3.23 -21.38 29.06
C GLN A 80 3.89 -21.53 27.70
N VAL A 81 3.33 -20.89 26.66
CA VAL A 81 3.90 -20.88 25.31
C VAL A 81 5.23 -20.15 25.28
N MET A 82 5.35 -19.04 25.98
CA MET A 82 6.61 -18.29 26.09
C MET A 82 7.72 -19.12 26.75
N LYS A 83 7.40 -19.87 27.83
CA LYS A 83 8.35 -20.78 28.50
C LYS A 83 8.80 -21.89 27.54
N VAL A 84 7.85 -22.55 26.86
CA VAL A 84 8.18 -23.64 25.91
C VAL A 84 9.06 -23.15 24.75
N LEU A 85 8.80 -21.94 24.25
CA LEU A 85 9.57 -21.32 23.16
C LEU A 85 10.82 -20.56 23.63
N ASN A 86 11.07 -20.56 24.96
CA ASN A 86 12.20 -19.84 25.58
C ASN A 86 12.22 -18.34 25.23
N ILE A 87 11.04 -17.72 25.21
CA ILE A 87 10.83 -16.29 24.90
C ILE A 87 10.81 -15.54 26.24
N THR A 88 11.81 -14.69 26.46
CA THR A 88 11.94 -13.89 27.69
C THR A 88 11.23 -12.54 27.62
N ASN A 89 10.98 -12.04 26.42
CA ASN A 89 10.31 -10.76 26.21
C ASN A 89 9.24 -10.89 25.12
N ASN A 90 8.03 -10.42 25.41
CA ASN A 90 6.92 -10.42 24.49
C ASN A 90 6.84 -9.14 23.62
N GLN A 91 7.73 -8.17 23.83
CA GLN A 91 7.81 -6.98 22.98
C GLN A 91 8.42 -7.32 21.62
N LYS A 92 7.77 -6.87 20.57
CA LYS A 92 8.17 -7.08 19.19
C LYS A 92 8.27 -5.75 18.46
N GLU A 93 9.18 -5.67 17.52
CA GLU A 93 9.23 -4.61 16.54
C GLU A 93 8.72 -5.14 15.20
N ILE A 94 7.80 -4.38 14.59
CA ILE A 94 7.21 -4.69 13.30
C ILE A 94 7.74 -3.66 12.33
N VAL A 95 8.55 -4.11 11.38
CA VAL A 95 9.11 -3.27 10.31
C VAL A 95 8.26 -3.47 9.07
N PHE A 96 7.68 -2.39 8.58
CA PHE A 96 6.98 -2.33 7.31
C PHE A 96 7.89 -1.67 6.28
N SER A 97 8.01 -2.25 5.10
CA SER A 97 8.86 -1.74 4.04
C SER A 97 8.19 -1.89 2.68
N PHE A 98 8.33 -0.89 1.82
CA PHE A 98 7.84 -0.97 0.45
C PHE A 98 8.96 -1.46 -0.46
N VAL A 99 8.71 -2.58 -1.14
CA VAL A 99 9.69 -3.27 -1.97
C VAL A 99 9.14 -3.45 -3.38
N ARG A 100 9.94 -3.15 -4.40
CA ARG A 100 9.60 -3.47 -5.79
C ARG A 100 9.72 -4.96 -6.03
N GLU A 101 8.89 -5.50 -6.91
CA GLU A 101 8.93 -6.91 -7.32
C GLU A 101 10.34 -7.36 -7.71
N THR A 102 11.09 -6.49 -8.39
CA THR A 102 12.48 -6.78 -8.84
C THR A 102 13.48 -6.97 -7.70
N HIS A 103 13.24 -6.36 -6.53
CA HIS A 103 14.12 -6.47 -5.36
C HIS A 103 13.64 -7.50 -4.33
N LEU A 104 12.45 -8.04 -4.52
CA LEU A 104 11.88 -8.99 -3.55
C LEU A 104 12.76 -10.22 -3.31
N PRO A 105 13.34 -10.88 -4.35
CA PRO A 105 14.24 -12.02 -4.13
C PRO A 105 15.49 -11.67 -3.31
N ASP A 106 16.05 -10.48 -3.50
CA ASP A 106 17.22 -10.03 -2.73
C ASP A 106 16.84 -9.77 -1.26
N VAL A 107 15.70 -9.14 -1.03
CA VAL A 107 15.15 -8.93 0.33
C VAL A 107 14.94 -10.25 1.04
N GLU A 108 14.31 -11.23 0.39
CA GLU A 108 14.04 -12.55 0.99
C GLU A 108 15.35 -13.27 1.32
N LYS A 109 16.33 -13.24 0.43
CA LYS A 109 17.64 -13.84 0.63
C LYS A 109 18.36 -13.22 1.84
N GLU A 110 18.44 -11.90 1.90
CA GLU A 110 19.16 -11.21 2.97
C GLU A 110 18.47 -11.35 4.32
N ILE A 111 17.14 -11.26 4.38
CA ILE A 111 16.36 -11.47 5.62
C ILE A 111 16.51 -12.91 6.10
N ASN A 112 16.47 -13.90 5.20
CA ASN A 112 16.65 -15.30 5.57
C ASN A 112 18.08 -15.54 6.09
N ALA A 113 19.09 -14.99 5.44
CA ALA A 113 20.47 -15.05 5.91
C ALA A 113 20.63 -14.42 7.30
N PHE A 114 20.00 -13.28 7.54
CA PHE A 114 20.02 -12.61 8.83
C PHE A 114 19.45 -13.49 9.96
N PHE A 115 18.31 -14.15 9.72
CA PHE A 115 17.71 -15.05 10.70
C PHE A 115 18.52 -16.33 10.91
N LEU A 116 19.18 -16.85 9.89
CA LEU A 116 20.02 -18.05 9.99
C LEU A 116 21.30 -17.82 10.78
N VAL A 117 21.96 -16.67 10.56
CA VAL A 117 23.22 -16.34 11.24
C VAL A 117 23.02 -16.08 12.72
N ASN A 118 21.91 -15.49 13.10
CA ASN A 118 21.70 -15.03 14.47
C ASN A 118 20.57 -15.83 15.14
N LYS A 119 20.91 -16.99 15.71
CA LYS A 119 19.94 -17.88 16.41
C LYS A 119 19.16 -17.20 17.55
N LYS A 120 19.64 -16.06 18.06
CA LYS A 120 18.94 -15.26 19.07
C LYS A 120 17.89 -14.34 18.45
N ASN A 121 18.06 -13.92 17.19
CA ASN A 121 17.15 -13.04 16.50
C ASN A 121 16.07 -13.86 15.79
N ARG A 122 15.06 -14.24 16.56
CA ARG A 122 13.90 -14.92 16.00
C ARG A 122 12.97 -13.88 15.37
N GLY A 123 12.50 -14.18 14.18
CA GLY A 123 11.60 -13.30 13.46
C GLY A 123 10.87 -14.01 12.34
N ILE A 124 9.94 -13.33 11.77
CA ILE A 124 9.23 -13.76 10.58
C ILE A 124 9.19 -12.60 9.58
N GLY A 125 9.42 -12.91 8.31
CA GLY A 125 9.26 -11.96 7.20
C GLY A 125 8.27 -12.52 6.20
N PHE A 126 7.42 -11.66 5.64
CA PHE A 126 6.49 -12.03 4.57
C PHE A 126 6.16 -10.83 3.69
N ALA A 127 5.83 -11.10 2.43
CA ALA A 127 5.50 -10.10 1.44
C ALA A 127 4.00 -10.12 1.12
N ILE A 128 3.37 -8.93 1.09
CA ILE A 128 1.97 -8.74 0.71
C ILE A 128 1.96 -7.95 -0.60
N PRO A 129 1.44 -8.51 -1.70
CA PRO A 129 1.34 -7.78 -2.96
C PRO A 129 0.35 -6.62 -2.83
N LEU A 130 0.74 -5.43 -3.27
CA LEU A 130 -0.15 -4.28 -3.34
C LEU A 130 -0.92 -4.32 -4.67
N THR A 131 -2.20 -4.55 -4.60
CA THR A 131 -3.07 -4.61 -5.78
C THR A 131 -3.38 -3.23 -6.36
N THR A 132 -3.35 -2.19 -5.53
CA THR A 132 -3.69 -0.84 -5.95
C THR A 132 -2.86 0.19 -5.17
N VAL A 133 -2.28 1.15 -5.90
CA VAL A 133 -1.61 2.31 -5.33
C VAL A 133 -2.22 3.56 -5.95
N MET A 134 -2.74 4.46 -5.12
CA MET A 134 -3.31 5.72 -5.58
C MET A 134 -2.28 6.84 -5.50
N GLY A 135 -2.25 7.67 -6.53
CA GLY A 135 -1.38 8.84 -6.59
C GLY A 135 -0.02 8.58 -7.23
N VAL A 136 0.19 9.14 -8.44
CA VAL A 136 1.41 8.98 -9.22
C VAL A 136 2.66 9.45 -8.46
N ARG A 137 2.56 10.53 -7.67
CA ARG A 137 3.68 11.03 -6.88
C ARG A 137 4.08 10.07 -5.77
N VAL A 138 3.09 9.49 -5.07
CA VAL A 138 3.32 8.50 -4.02
C VAL A 138 3.96 7.25 -4.61
N TYR A 139 3.44 6.75 -5.73
CA TYR A 139 4.03 5.61 -6.43
C TYR A 139 5.50 5.87 -6.79
N LYS A 140 5.82 7.02 -7.41
CA LYS A 140 7.20 7.38 -7.77
C LYS A 140 8.11 7.45 -6.54
N PHE A 141 7.63 8.02 -5.44
CA PHE A 141 8.36 8.06 -4.16
C PHE A 141 8.65 6.65 -3.65
N LEU A 142 7.65 5.78 -3.59
CA LEU A 142 7.81 4.40 -3.11
C LEU A 142 8.69 3.54 -4.01
N THR A 143 8.75 3.84 -5.31
CA THR A 143 9.58 3.12 -6.28
C THR A 143 10.93 3.76 -6.54
N GLN A 144 11.24 4.91 -5.90
CA GLN A 144 12.45 5.70 -6.17
C GLN A 144 12.63 6.05 -7.66
N THR A 145 11.55 6.25 -8.39
CA THR A 145 11.54 6.62 -9.81
C THR A 145 11.32 8.13 -9.96
N ILE A 146 12.08 8.94 -9.24
CA ILE A 146 11.99 10.41 -9.30
C ILE A 146 12.73 10.91 -10.53
#